data_35135c64399170cd235b763524b16982
#
_entry.id   35135c64399170cd235b763524b16982
#
_cell.length_a   1.000
_cell.length_b   1.000
_cell.length_c   1.000
_cell.angle_alpha   90.00
_cell.angle_beta   90.00
_cell.angle_gamma   90.00
#
_symmetry.space_group_name_H-M   'P 1'
#
loop_
_entity.id
_entity.type
_entity.pdbx_description
1 polymer ?
#
loop_
_entity_poly.entity_id
_entity_poly.type
_entity_poly.pdbx_seq_one_letter_code
_entity_poly.pdbx_strand_id
1 'polypeptide(L)'
;MKSTVVNVLLIASVLSPVAAFAQAGKTTPTTATYIMKEDIDKVGATEQSQRTRDENVKIVDLGYENFALGIIHRGSTRTPAPPAAGDGGAAAQAPSCGRAMATLPPGGTPGGITHDFQTEGYIITSGGGTMFTDGYIVNGRHNAQNPEGGPNGPTCGGMAYGVKKVTVKVGDVVIIPPGVVHGWDDIPDHVDYLSFRPSQNVMQPGWVNPTIAKK
;
A
#
# COMPACT_ATOMS: atom_id res chain seq x y z
N MET A 1 6.22 -49.16 59.79
CA MET A 1 5.80 -47.78 59.65
C MET A 1 6.61 -47.18 58.54
N LYS A 2 6.00 -46.95 57.35
CA LYS A 2 6.65 -46.33 56.18
C LYS A 2 6.17 -44.90 56.10
N SER A 3 7.10 -43.93 56.24
CA SER A 3 6.83 -42.50 56.16
C SER A 3 6.92 -42.06 54.71
N THR A 4 5.82 -41.57 54.18
CA THR A 4 5.74 -41.01 52.82
C THR A 4 6.03 -39.51 52.87
N VAL A 5 7.12 -39.10 52.29
CA VAL A 5 7.50 -37.67 52.15
C VAL A 5 6.81 -37.15 50.89
N VAL A 6 5.88 -36.20 51.04
CA VAL A 6 5.24 -35.49 49.94
C VAL A 6 6.07 -34.26 49.61
N ASN A 7 6.73 -34.26 48.46
CA ASN A 7 7.41 -33.04 47.92
C ASN A 7 6.36 -32.14 47.27
N VAL A 8 6.13 -30.98 47.87
CA VAL A 8 5.32 -29.91 47.27
C VAL A 8 6.24 -29.06 46.40
N LEU A 9 6.03 -29.11 45.07
CA LEU A 9 6.75 -28.28 44.12
C LEU A 9 6.02 -26.92 44.05
N LEU A 10 6.63 -25.89 44.61
CA LEU A 10 6.18 -24.50 44.45
C LEU A 10 6.60 -24.01 43.05
N ILE A 11 5.64 -23.84 42.15
CA ILE A 11 5.84 -23.18 40.88
C ILE A 11 5.71 -21.67 41.12
N ALA A 12 6.84 -20.98 41.19
CA ALA A 12 6.88 -19.51 41.18
C ALA A 12 6.56 -19.01 39.78
N SER A 13 5.37 -18.48 39.59
CA SER A 13 4.97 -17.77 38.36
C SER A 13 5.71 -16.44 38.30
N VAL A 14 6.73 -16.33 37.45
CA VAL A 14 7.39 -15.08 37.13
C VAL A 14 6.48 -14.29 36.19
N LEU A 15 5.68 -13.39 36.75
CA LEU A 15 4.97 -12.36 36.01
C LEU A 15 6.01 -11.35 35.48
N SER A 16 6.48 -11.53 34.25
CA SER A 16 7.24 -10.49 33.57
C SER A 16 6.35 -9.28 33.33
N PRO A 17 6.71 -8.08 33.79
CA PRO A 17 5.97 -6.89 33.42
C PRO A 17 6.11 -6.69 31.91
N VAL A 18 5.01 -6.80 31.18
CA VAL A 18 4.93 -6.28 29.80
C VAL A 18 5.12 -4.77 29.94
N ALA A 19 6.30 -4.29 29.63
CA ALA A 19 6.56 -2.87 29.51
C ALA A 19 5.69 -2.37 28.34
N ALA A 20 4.57 -1.75 28.67
CA ALA A 20 3.82 -0.93 27.72
C ALA A 20 4.76 0.23 27.37
N PHE A 21 5.39 0.15 26.20
CA PHE A 21 6.06 1.30 25.62
C PHE A 21 4.97 2.32 25.31
N ALA A 22 4.71 3.19 26.26
CA ALA A 22 3.97 4.42 26.02
C ALA A 22 4.78 5.21 24.98
N GLN A 23 4.26 5.26 23.76
CA GLN A 23 4.81 6.08 22.70
C GLN A 23 4.66 7.54 23.15
N ALA A 24 5.78 8.12 23.61
CA ALA A 24 5.81 9.46 24.17
C ALA A 24 5.30 10.46 23.12
N GLY A 25 4.14 11.07 23.40
CA GLY A 25 3.92 12.47 23.11
C GLY A 25 3.46 12.93 21.73
N LYS A 26 2.95 12.10 20.84
CA LYS A 26 2.18 12.64 19.72
C LYS A 26 0.76 12.96 20.19
N THR A 27 0.43 14.24 20.23
CA THR A 27 -0.92 14.68 20.58
C THR A 27 -1.85 14.46 19.38
N THR A 28 -2.97 13.79 19.61
CA THR A 28 -4.03 13.69 18.60
C THR A 28 -4.52 15.09 18.22
N PRO A 29 -4.63 15.43 16.92
CA PRO A 29 -5.19 16.70 16.49
C PRO A 29 -6.60 16.92 17.06
N THR A 30 -6.88 18.14 17.49
CA THR A 30 -8.19 18.53 18.03
C THR A 30 -9.10 19.20 16.99
N THR A 31 -8.60 19.37 15.76
CA THR A 31 -9.31 20.02 14.65
C THR A 31 -9.35 19.10 13.44
N ALA A 32 -10.42 19.18 12.66
CA ALA A 32 -10.54 18.48 11.39
C ALA A 32 -9.61 19.07 10.33
N THR A 33 -9.10 18.22 9.46
CA THR A 33 -8.40 18.63 8.23
C THR A 33 -9.34 18.53 7.05
N TYR A 34 -9.46 19.60 6.29
CA TYR A 34 -10.20 19.64 5.05
C TYR A 34 -9.24 19.48 3.87
N ILE A 35 -9.57 18.58 2.94
CA ILE A 35 -8.94 18.47 1.64
C ILE A 35 -10.01 18.82 0.62
N MET A 36 -9.90 20.01 0.06
CA MET A 36 -10.95 20.57 -0.79
C MET A 36 -10.82 20.02 -2.22
N LYS A 37 -11.95 20.00 -2.93
CA LYS A 37 -11.98 19.55 -4.33
C LYS A 37 -10.97 20.32 -5.19
N GLU A 38 -10.83 21.60 -4.96
CA GLU A 38 -9.86 22.46 -5.66
C GLU A 38 -8.40 22.02 -5.47
N ASP A 39 -8.05 21.49 -4.29
CA ASP A 39 -6.73 20.92 -4.02
C ASP A 39 -6.56 19.62 -4.81
N ILE A 40 -7.58 18.75 -4.79
CA ILE A 40 -7.59 17.47 -5.52
C ILE A 40 -7.45 17.74 -7.03
N ASP A 41 -8.25 18.68 -7.58
CA ASP A 41 -8.22 19.02 -8.99
C ASP A 41 -6.88 19.60 -9.43
N LYS A 42 -6.25 20.45 -8.61
CA LYS A 42 -4.93 21.03 -8.91
C LYS A 42 -3.85 19.95 -8.98
N VAL A 43 -3.81 19.04 -8.02
CA VAL A 43 -2.89 17.90 -8.06
C VAL A 43 -3.23 17.01 -9.26
N GLY A 44 -4.53 16.83 -9.53
CA GLY A 44 -5.04 16.08 -10.66
C GLY A 44 -4.73 16.66 -12.04
N ALA A 45 -4.53 17.97 -12.14
CA ALA A 45 -4.28 18.66 -13.41
C ALA A 45 -2.80 18.64 -13.85
N THR A 46 -1.86 18.25 -12.99
CA THR A 46 -0.46 18.09 -13.35
C THR A 46 -0.33 16.97 -14.39
N GLU A 47 0.21 17.33 -15.54
CA GLU A 47 0.31 16.59 -16.81
C GLU A 47 -0.20 15.13 -16.83
N GLN A 48 -1.37 14.93 -17.45
CA GLN A 48 -1.95 13.60 -17.72
C GLN A 48 -1.23 12.84 -18.86
N SER A 49 -0.05 13.27 -19.27
CA SER A 49 0.72 12.58 -20.30
C SER A 49 1.23 11.20 -19.85
N GLN A 50 1.13 10.90 -18.56
CA GLN A 50 1.54 9.62 -18.01
C GLN A 50 0.35 8.64 -17.98
N ARG A 51 0.54 7.49 -18.59
CA ARG A 51 -0.41 6.37 -18.56
C ARG A 51 -0.81 5.95 -17.14
N THR A 52 0.04 6.20 -16.19
CA THR A 52 -0.19 5.90 -14.77
C THR A 52 0.30 7.08 -13.96
N ARG A 53 -0.58 7.59 -13.12
CA ARG A 53 -0.25 8.59 -12.11
C ARG A 53 -0.76 8.11 -10.77
N ASP A 54 0.04 8.26 -9.75
CA ASP A 54 -0.27 7.94 -8.36
C ASP A 54 0.42 8.99 -7.49
N GLU A 55 -0.35 9.93 -6.95
CA GLU A 55 0.16 11.05 -6.18
C GLU A 55 -0.63 11.25 -4.89
N ASN A 56 0.06 11.54 -3.80
CA ASN A 56 -0.62 12.03 -2.60
C ASN A 56 -0.99 13.50 -2.75
N VAL A 57 -2.17 13.86 -2.27
CA VAL A 57 -2.62 15.25 -2.11
C VAL A 57 -2.13 15.79 -0.77
N LYS A 58 -2.41 15.08 0.31
CA LYS A 58 -1.96 15.39 1.68
C LYS A 58 -1.75 14.11 2.48
N ILE A 59 -0.83 14.18 3.44
CA ILE A 59 -0.63 13.15 4.47
C ILE A 59 -0.92 13.81 5.81
N VAL A 60 -2.07 13.50 6.39
CA VAL A 60 -2.55 14.08 7.65
C VAL A 60 -1.99 13.27 8.81
N ASP A 61 -1.38 13.95 9.79
CA ASP A 61 -0.97 13.34 11.05
C ASP A 61 -2.17 13.26 12.00
N LEU A 62 -2.58 12.08 12.38
CA LEU A 62 -3.66 11.83 13.33
C LEU A 62 -3.12 11.51 14.74
N GLY A 63 -1.81 11.66 14.96
CA GLY A 63 -1.13 11.37 16.22
C GLY A 63 -0.81 9.89 16.40
N TYR A 64 -1.75 8.98 16.21
CA TYR A 64 -1.56 7.54 16.31
C TYR A 64 -1.27 6.87 14.95
N GLU A 65 -1.70 7.48 13.86
CA GLU A 65 -1.43 7.05 12.48
C GLU A 65 -1.36 8.26 11.54
N ASN A 66 -0.85 8.03 10.35
CA ASN A 66 -0.94 8.97 9.23
C ASN A 66 -2.05 8.55 8.30
N PHE A 67 -2.76 9.53 7.75
CA PHE A 67 -3.82 9.30 6.79
C PHE A 67 -3.53 10.07 5.50
N ALA A 68 -3.07 9.35 4.47
CA ALA A 68 -2.84 9.97 3.17
C ALA A 68 -4.10 9.90 2.31
N LEU A 69 -4.39 10.99 1.58
CA LEU A 69 -5.29 10.99 0.45
C LEU A 69 -4.46 11.04 -0.82
N GLY A 70 -4.58 10.01 -1.63
CA GLY A 70 -4.00 9.92 -2.97
C GLY A 70 -5.04 10.05 -4.06
N ILE A 71 -4.59 10.46 -5.24
CA ILE A 71 -5.34 10.44 -6.49
C ILE A 71 -4.59 9.57 -7.49
N ILE A 72 -5.31 8.70 -8.15
CA ILE A 72 -4.73 7.76 -9.08
C ILE A 72 -5.45 7.84 -10.42
N HIS A 73 -4.66 7.90 -11.50
CA HIS A 73 -5.10 7.67 -12.86
C HIS A 73 -4.36 6.47 -13.43
N ARG A 74 -5.08 5.58 -14.07
CA ARG A 74 -4.50 4.48 -14.86
C ARG A 74 -5.18 4.43 -16.21
N GLY A 75 -4.40 4.56 -17.28
CA GLY A 75 -4.87 4.40 -18.64
C GLY A 75 -5.07 2.94 -19.01
N SER A 76 -5.57 2.73 -20.22
CA SER A 76 -5.88 1.40 -20.76
C SER A 76 -4.68 0.44 -20.71
N THR A 77 -4.95 -0.79 -20.24
CA THR A 77 -3.98 -1.89 -20.32
C THR A 77 -3.92 -2.50 -21.73
N ARG A 78 -4.91 -2.21 -22.57
CA ARG A 78 -5.01 -2.72 -23.94
C ARG A 78 -4.16 -1.91 -24.93
N THR A 79 -3.77 -0.69 -24.57
CA THR A 79 -2.83 0.11 -25.34
C THR A 79 -1.41 -0.28 -24.93
N PRO A 80 -0.50 -0.63 -25.85
CA PRO A 80 0.87 -0.92 -25.51
C PRO A 80 1.49 0.22 -24.68
N ALA A 81 2.15 -0.12 -23.58
CA ALA A 81 2.91 0.88 -22.85
C ALA A 81 3.99 1.46 -23.78
N PRO A 82 4.26 2.78 -23.72
CA PRO A 82 5.51 3.30 -24.28
C PRO A 82 6.67 2.45 -23.74
N PRO A 83 7.71 2.18 -24.56
CA PRO A 83 8.89 1.51 -24.05
C PRO A 83 9.32 2.24 -22.78
N ALA A 84 9.47 1.50 -21.67
CA ALA A 84 10.02 2.08 -20.45
C ALA A 84 11.32 2.79 -20.83
N ALA A 85 11.44 4.07 -20.48
CA ALA A 85 12.66 4.82 -20.74
C ALA A 85 13.79 4.07 -20.03
N GLY A 86 14.50 3.25 -20.80
CA GLY A 86 15.70 2.51 -20.51
C GLY A 86 15.93 2.13 -19.05
N ASP A 87 15.35 1.05 -18.61
CA ASP A 87 15.99 0.22 -17.59
C ASP A 87 17.19 -0.43 -18.28
N GLY A 88 18.25 0.36 -18.44
CA GLY A 88 19.50 -0.12 -19.00
C GLY A 88 19.92 -1.33 -18.20
N GLY A 89 19.75 -2.52 -18.76
CA GLY A 89 20.25 -3.82 -18.39
C GLY A 89 20.82 -4.00 -16.98
N ALA A 90 20.12 -3.60 -15.95
CA ALA A 90 20.48 -3.96 -14.60
C ALA A 90 20.41 -5.49 -14.51
N ALA A 91 21.54 -6.11 -14.23
CA ALA A 91 21.62 -7.55 -13.99
C ALA A 91 20.45 -7.96 -13.11
N ALA A 92 19.72 -9.02 -13.50
CA ALA A 92 18.54 -9.46 -12.80
C ALA A 92 18.87 -9.65 -11.31
N GLN A 93 18.46 -8.69 -10.47
CA GLN A 93 18.69 -8.75 -9.03
C GLN A 93 17.94 -9.95 -8.47
N ALA A 94 18.50 -10.60 -7.47
CA ALA A 94 17.84 -11.69 -6.78
C ALA A 94 16.47 -11.22 -6.22
N PRO A 95 15.45 -12.09 -6.20
CA PRO A 95 14.18 -11.78 -5.54
C PRO A 95 14.40 -11.39 -4.08
N SER A 96 13.72 -10.36 -3.61
CA SER A 96 13.88 -9.85 -2.24
C SER A 96 12.61 -9.94 -1.39
N CYS A 97 11.48 -10.34 -1.99
CA CYS A 97 10.21 -10.53 -1.30
C CYS A 97 9.31 -11.54 -2.03
N GLY A 98 8.19 -11.89 -1.42
CA GLY A 98 7.28 -12.90 -1.92
C GLY A 98 7.80 -14.32 -1.74
N ARG A 99 7.22 -15.27 -2.46
CA ARG A 99 7.66 -16.67 -2.43
C ARG A 99 8.81 -16.88 -3.41
N ALA A 100 9.95 -17.39 -2.91
CA ALA A 100 11.07 -17.78 -3.77
C ALA A 100 10.75 -19.10 -4.49
N MET A 101 10.79 -19.11 -5.81
CA MET A 101 10.54 -20.30 -6.63
C MET A 101 11.55 -20.37 -7.79
N ALA A 102 12.20 -21.52 -7.95
CA ALA A 102 13.15 -21.75 -9.05
C ALA A 102 12.45 -21.82 -10.42
N THR A 103 11.22 -22.29 -10.45
CA THR A 103 10.38 -22.36 -11.66
C THR A 103 9.06 -21.67 -11.39
N LEU A 104 8.68 -20.76 -12.27
CA LEU A 104 7.42 -20.04 -12.13
C LEU A 104 6.23 -20.99 -12.45
N PRO A 105 5.17 -20.97 -11.63
CA PRO A 105 3.92 -21.66 -11.96
C PRO A 105 3.30 -21.08 -13.25
N PRO A 106 2.46 -21.83 -13.97
CA PRO A 106 1.68 -21.26 -15.07
C PRO A 106 0.60 -20.29 -14.56
N GLY A 107 0.16 -19.38 -15.42
CA GLY A 107 -1.01 -18.52 -15.16
C GLY A 107 -0.76 -17.35 -14.20
N GLY A 108 0.47 -16.85 -14.11
CA GLY A 108 0.77 -15.64 -13.32
C GLY A 108 0.16 -14.38 -13.92
N THR A 109 -0.25 -13.45 -13.06
CA THR A 109 -0.74 -12.11 -13.41
C THR A 109 0.34 -11.07 -13.11
N PRO A 110 0.80 -10.29 -14.10
CA PRO A 110 1.84 -9.29 -13.89
C PRO A 110 1.32 -8.08 -13.10
N GLY A 111 2.26 -7.30 -12.53
CA GLY A 111 1.94 -6.03 -11.87
C GLY A 111 1.30 -6.18 -10.49
N GLY A 112 1.46 -7.34 -9.83
CA GLY A 112 1.06 -7.50 -8.45
C GLY A 112 1.91 -6.66 -7.51
N ILE A 113 1.28 -6.02 -6.53
CA ILE A 113 1.93 -5.23 -5.47
C ILE A 113 1.30 -5.55 -4.12
N THR A 114 2.09 -5.47 -3.06
CA THR A 114 1.62 -5.41 -1.67
C THR A 114 2.20 -4.19 -0.98
N HIS A 115 1.51 -3.66 0.01
CA HIS A 115 2.05 -2.64 0.93
C HIS A 115 2.31 -3.28 2.28
N ASP A 116 3.51 -3.12 2.84
CA ASP A 116 3.90 -3.84 4.04
C ASP A 116 3.12 -3.38 5.28
N PHE A 117 2.88 -2.06 5.41
CA PHE A 117 2.31 -1.44 6.61
C PHE A 117 1.21 -0.41 6.29
N GLN A 118 0.64 -0.47 5.11
CA GLN A 118 -0.33 0.52 4.63
C GLN A 118 -1.58 -0.19 4.14
N THR A 119 -2.73 0.20 4.67
CA THR A 119 -4.04 -0.12 4.08
C THR A 119 -4.27 0.80 2.88
N GLU A 120 -4.89 0.30 1.83
CA GLU A 120 -5.43 1.14 0.78
C GLU A 120 -6.95 0.99 0.69
N GLY A 121 -7.65 2.11 0.65
CA GLY A 121 -9.08 2.17 0.36
C GLY A 121 -9.29 2.92 -0.94
N TYR A 122 -9.91 2.29 -1.95
CA TYR A 122 -10.22 2.93 -3.23
C TYR A 122 -11.68 3.32 -3.31
N ILE A 123 -11.95 4.50 -3.85
CA ILE A 123 -13.28 4.90 -4.32
C ILE A 123 -13.14 5.22 -5.80
N ILE A 124 -13.77 4.42 -6.67
CA ILE A 124 -13.69 4.60 -8.12
C ILE A 124 -14.52 5.84 -8.51
N THR A 125 -13.89 6.81 -9.15
CA THR A 125 -14.48 8.10 -9.50
C THR A 125 -14.75 8.28 -10.99
N SER A 126 -14.01 7.56 -11.85
CA SER A 126 -14.22 7.57 -13.31
C SER A 126 -13.75 6.26 -13.93
N GLY A 127 -14.31 5.87 -15.05
CA GLY A 127 -13.95 4.65 -15.75
C GLY A 127 -14.20 3.38 -14.97
N GLY A 128 -13.29 2.42 -15.09
CA GLY A 128 -13.36 1.13 -14.41
C GLY A 128 -12.51 0.07 -15.09
N GLY A 129 -12.51 -1.13 -14.52
CA GLY A 129 -11.73 -2.24 -15.06
C GLY A 129 -11.80 -3.48 -14.17
N THR A 130 -11.01 -4.47 -14.50
CA THR A 130 -10.88 -5.69 -13.70
C THR A 130 -9.65 -5.58 -12.81
N MET A 131 -9.86 -5.48 -11.50
CA MET A 131 -8.83 -5.63 -10.49
C MET A 131 -8.58 -7.10 -10.18
N PHE A 132 -7.38 -7.40 -9.75
CA PHE A 132 -7.11 -8.64 -9.03
C PHE A 132 -6.64 -8.34 -7.60
N THR A 133 -7.04 -9.21 -6.68
CA THR A 133 -6.64 -9.19 -5.26
C THR A 133 -6.32 -10.59 -4.78
N ASP A 134 -5.79 -10.68 -3.56
CA ASP A 134 -5.48 -11.95 -2.90
C ASP A 134 -4.29 -12.71 -3.55
N GLY A 135 -4.14 -13.99 -3.21
CA GLY A 135 -3.04 -14.80 -3.74
C GLY A 135 -1.67 -14.46 -3.13
N TYR A 136 -0.61 -14.54 -3.94
CA TYR A 136 0.77 -14.32 -3.50
C TYR A 136 1.68 -13.89 -4.64
N ILE A 137 2.73 -13.14 -4.32
CA ILE A 137 3.80 -12.77 -5.27
C ILE A 137 4.87 -13.85 -5.29
N VAL A 138 5.39 -14.14 -6.48
CA VAL A 138 6.54 -15.02 -6.69
C VAL A 138 7.73 -14.20 -7.18
N ASN A 139 8.89 -14.46 -6.59
CA ASN A 139 10.17 -13.85 -6.95
C ASN A 139 10.06 -12.31 -7.07
N GLY A 140 9.37 -11.70 -6.09
CA GLY A 140 9.10 -10.28 -6.08
C GLY A 140 10.33 -9.43 -5.76
N ARG A 141 10.15 -8.11 -5.93
CA ARG A 141 11.12 -7.10 -5.56
C ARG A 141 10.56 -6.19 -4.50
N HIS A 142 11.34 -6.02 -3.46
CA HIS A 142 11.03 -5.09 -2.39
C HIS A 142 11.49 -3.68 -2.78
N ASN A 143 10.60 -2.72 -2.67
CA ASN A 143 10.90 -1.30 -2.81
C ASN A 143 10.89 -0.66 -1.44
N ALA A 144 11.92 0.12 -1.15
CA ALA A 144 12.00 0.88 0.09
C ALA A 144 10.93 1.99 0.14
N GLN A 145 10.67 2.48 1.33
CA GLN A 145 9.81 3.65 1.53
C GLN A 145 10.38 4.88 0.80
N ASN A 146 9.50 5.64 0.15
CA ASN A 146 9.87 6.96 -0.36
C ASN A 146 9.76 8.01 0.78
N PRO A 147 10.88 8.62 1.23
CA PRO A 147 10.86 9.56 2.35
C PRO A 147 10.23 10.92 2.00
N GLU A 148 10.05 11.24 0.73
CA GLU A 148 9.62 12.57 0.27
C GLU A 148 8.10 12.66 -0.02
N GLY A 149 7.28 11.92 0.72
CA GLY A 149 5.83 11.97 0.54
C GLY A 149 5.32 11.21 -0.69
N GLY A 150 6.12 10.29 -1.19
CA GLY A 150 5.71 9.39 -2.27
C GLY A 150 4.43 8.62 -1.92
N PRO A 151 3.75 8.08 -2.94
CA PRO A 151 2.41 7.54 -2.76
C PRO A 151 2.37 6.33 -1.83
N ASN A 152 3.46 5.59 -1.74
CA ASN A 152 3.50 4.31 -1.04
C ASN A 152 4.65 4.25 -0.03
N GLY A 153 4.42 3.51 1.05
CA GLY A 153 5.47 3.01 1.92
C GLY A 153 6.24 1.83 1.29
N PRO A 154 6.93 1.01 2.10
CA PRO A 154 7.59 -0.20 1.61
C PRO A 154 6.60 -1.15 0.94
N THR A 155 7.00 -1.69 -0.22
CA THR A 155 6.15 -2.54 -1.06
C THR A 155 6.90 -3.76 -1.57
N CYS A 156 6.17 -4.82 -1.88
CA CYS A 156 6.67 -5.94 -2.66
C CYS A 156 5.94 -5.99 -4.00
N GLY A 157 6.65 -5.90 -5.10
CA GLY A 157 6.10 -5.96 -6.45
C GLY A 157 6.55 -7.18 -7.22
N GLY A 158 5.70 -7.76 -8.06
CA GLY A 158 6.05 -8.91 -8.88
C GLY A 158 4.91 -9.60 -9.59
N MET A 159 5.18 -10.84 -10.03
CA MET A 159 4.18 -11.71 -10.63
C MET A 159 3.29 -12.30 -9.54
N ALA A 160 1.98 -12.09 -9.66
CA ALA A 160 0.97 -12.58 -8.73
C ALA A 160 0.35 -13.90 -9.19
N TYR A 161 0.06 -14.80 -8.25
CA TYR A 161 -0.55 -16.11 -8.50
C TYR A 161 -1.68 -16.37 -7.52
N GLY A 162 -2.68 -17.17 -7.95
CA GLY A 162 -3.82 -17.52 -7.11
C GLY A 162 -4.73 -16.33 -6.80
N VAL A 163 -4.72 -15.34 -7.64
CA VAL A 163 -5.49 -14.10 -7.46
C VAL A 163 -6.98 -14.27 -7.77
N LYS A 164 -7.80 -13.48 -7.11
CA LYS A 164 -9.22 -13.29 -7.41
C LYS A 164 -9.40 -12.06 -8.29
N LYS A 165 -10.17 -12.15 -9.35
CA LYS A 165 -10.46 -11.04 -10.27
C LYS A 165 -11.87 -10.52 -10.05
N VAL A 166 -12.02 -9.20 -9.96
CA VAL A 166 -13.31 -8.50 -9.77
C VAL A 166 -13.36 -7.29 -10.67
N THR A 167 -14.44 -7.18 -11.46
CA THR A 167 -14.68 -5.97 -12.25
C THR A 167 -15.29 -4.89 -11.35
N VAL A 168 -14.69 -3.70 -11.36
CA VAL A 168 -15.12 -2.54 -10.59
C VAL A 168 -15.45 -1.37 -11.51
N LYS A 169 -16.37 -0.51 -11.06
CA LYS A 169 -16.89 0.65 -11.79
C LYS A 169 -17.08 1.85 -10.84
N VAL A 170 -17.42 2.98 -11.39
CA VAL A 170 -17.71 4.21 -10.63
C VAL A 170 -18.66 3.95 -9.47
N GLY A 171 -18.28 4.41 -8.29
CA GLY A 171 -18.99 4.25 -7.03
C GLY A 171 -18.60 3.01 -6.23
N ASP A 172 -17.91 2.04 -6.83
CA ASP A 172 -17.42 0.88 -6.09
C ASP A 172 -16.28 1.29 -5.14
N VAL A 173 -16.24 0.61 -4.00
CA VAL A 173 -15.21 0.81 -2.95
C VAL A 173 -14.46 -0.50 -2.75
N VAL A 174 -13.14 -0.40 -2.68
CA VAL A 174 -12.27 -1.54 -2.41
C VAL A 174 -11.41 -1.22 -1.19
N ILE A 175 -11.32 -2.11 -0.22
CA ILE A 175 -10.43 -1.97 0.94
C ILE A 175 -9.42 -3.10 0.91
N ILE A 176 -8.15 -2.73 0.88
CA ILE A 176 -7.01 -3.63 0.71
C ILE A 176 -6.14 -3.55 1.97
N PRO A 177 -6.18 -4.56 2.84
CA PRO A 177 -5.32 -4.61 4.02
C PRO A 177 -3.83 -4.68 3.66
N PRO A 178 -2.91 -4.31 4.58
CA PRO A 178 -1.49 -4.51 4.40
C PRO A 178 -1.16 -5.96 4.05
N GLY A 179 -0.21 -6.16 3.14
CA GLY A 179 0.25 -7.47 2.70
C GLY A 179 -0.66 -8.17 1.68
N VAL A 180 -1.87 -7.67 1.42
CA VAL A 180 -2.75 -8.24 0.40
C VAL A 180 -2.26 -7.85 -0.99
N VAL A 181 -2.03 -8.86 -1.84
CA VAL A 181 -1.65 -8.65 -3.24
C VAL A 181 -2.81 -8.01 -3.99
N HIS A 182 -2.52 -7.01 -4.80
CA HIS A 182 -3.50 -6.37 -5.66
C HIS A 182 -2.85 -5.76 -6.91
N GLY A 183 -3.70 -5.44 -7.88
CA GLY A 183 -3.29 -4.81 -9.13
C GLY A 183 -4.45 -4.77 -10.13
N TRP A 184 -4.13 -4.36 -11.35
CA TRP A 184 -5.11 -4.26 -12.43
C TRP A 184 -4.79 -5.28 -13.53
N ASP A 185 -5.79 -6.09 -13.90
CA ASP A 185 -5.71 -7.10 -14.95
C ASP A 185 -6.10 -6.52 -16.31
N ASP A 186 -7.27 -5.86 -16.37
CA ASP A 186 -7.79 -5.26 -17.59
C ASP A 186 -8.43 -3.91 -17.30
N ILE A 187 -7.94 -2.87 -17.94
CA ILE A 187 -8.54 -1.53 -17.96
C ILE A 187 -8.86 -1.24 -19.43
N PRO A 188 -10.14 -1.29 -19.84
CA PRO A 188 -10.53 -1.08 -21.24
C PRO A 188 -10.14 0.30 -21.80
N ASP A 189 -10.34 1.34 -21.01
CA ASP A 189 -10.09 2.74 -21.36
C ASP A 189 -9.22 3.41 -20.27
N HIS A 190 -9.81 3.73 -19.14
CA HIS A 190 -9.11 4.28 -17.98
C HIS A 190 -9.85 3.91 -16.70
N VAL A 191 -9.16 4.15 -15.58
CA VAL A 191 -9.77 4.18 -14.25
C VAL A 191 -9.13 5.28 -13.42
N ASP A 192 -9.97 6.12 -12.80
CA ASP A 192 -9.58 7.12 -11.81
C ASP A 192 -10.19 6.77 -10.46
N TYR A 193 -9.42 6.94 -9.40
CA TYR A 193 -9.90 6.70 -8.05
C TYR A 193 -9.19 7.54 -7.02
N LEU A 194 -9.91 7.85 -5.94
CA LEU A 194 -9.30 8.34 -4.72
C LEU A 194 -8.76 7.14 -3.92
N SER A 195 -7.58 7.29 -3.35
CA SER A 195 -6.98 6.30 -2.48
C SER A 195 -6.82 6.86 -1.08
N PHE A 196 -7.46 6.21 -0.11
CA PHE A 196 -7.31 6.49 1.32
C PHE A 196 -6.29 5.53 1.89
N ARG A 197 -5.23 6.08 2.51
CA ARG A 197 -4.06 5.30 2.93
C ARG A 197 -3.73 5.52 4.42
N PRO A 198 -4.51 4.92 5.34
CA PRO A 198 -4.11 4.90 6.74
C PRO A 198 -2.85 4.04 6.91
N SER A 199 -1.90 4.54 7.70
CA SER A 199 -0.64 3.84 7.95
C SER A 199 0.02 4.31 9.24
N GLN A 200 0.74 3.40 9.92
CA GLN A 200 1.49 3.74 11.13
C GLN A 200 2.96 4.00 10.77
N ASN A 201 3.42 5.23 10.95
CA ASN A 201 4.84 5.62 10.79
C ASN A 201 5.47 5.29 9.42
N VAL A 202 4.67 5.11 8.38
CA VAL A 202 5.12 4.72 7.03
C VAL A 202 5.28 5.93 6.13
N MET A 203 4.40 6.91 6.28
CA MET A 203 4.35 8.11 5.45
C MET A 203 4.84 9.32 6.25
N GLN A 204 5.31 10.37 5.56
CA GLN A 204 5.76 11.60 6.20
C GLN A 204 4.58 12.40 6.77
N PRO A 205 4.45 12.55 8.09
CA PRO A 205 3.34 13.28 8.70
C PRO A 205 3.30 14.74 8.28
N GLY A 206 2.12 15.26 7.99
CA GLY A 206 1.93 16.67 7.65
C GLY A 206 2.41 17.07 6.24
N TRP A 207 2.82 16.12 5.43
CA TRP A 207 3.22 16.40 4.05
C TRP A 207 2.04 16.91 3.21
N VAL A 208 2.32 17.92 2.37
CA VAL A 208 1.37 18.52 1.44
C VAL A 208 1.98 18.51 0.04
N ASN A 209 1.21 18.13 -0.97
CA ASN A 209 1.68 18.13 -2.34
C ASN A 209 2.22 19.53 -2.72
N PRO A 210 3.43 19.63 -3.30
CA PRO A 210 4.03 20.93 -3.66
C PRO A 210 3.14 21.80 -4.57
N THR A 211 2.30 21.18 -5.40
CA THR A 211 1.37 21.89 -6.31
C THR A 211 0.34 22.74 -5.54
N ILE A 212 -0.01 22.34 -4.32
CA ILE A 212 -1.02 23.03 -3.49
C ILE A 212 -0.43 23.61 -2.20
N ALA A 213 0.84 23.33 -1.90
CA ALA A 213 1.52 23.94 -0.76
C ALA A 213 1.52 25.46 -0.92
N LYS A 214 1.03 26.18 0.08
CA LYS A 214 1.13 27.65 0.07
C LYS A 214 2.60 28.03 0.16
N LYS A 215 3.05 28.85 -0.80
CA LYS A 215 4.36 29.48 -0.77
C LYS A 215 4.42 30.53 0.34
#